data_bc78c67d47ec3f28935da7db6fd96086
#
_entry.id   bc78c67d47ec3f28935da7db6fd96086
#
_cell.length_a   1.000
_cell.length_b   1.000
_cell.length_c   1.000
_cell.angle_alpha   90.00
_cell.angle_beta   90.00
_cell.angle_gamma   90.00
#
_symmetry.space_group_name_H-M   'P 1'
#
loop_
_entity.id
_entity.type
_entity.pdbx_description
1 polymer ?
#
loop_
_entity_poly.entity_id
_entity_poly.type
_entity_poly.pdbx_seq_one_letter_code
_entity_poly.pdbx_strand_id
1 'polypeptide(L)'
;QFSVLSRLKDPDNSSIYSKMRVYDGETLKDTDPKAKSYQEYRDYAGIDEGMSGLSTRFAFKILSRVFNFDSVEVAANPVHLFYVLEQQVEREQLPKEITERYLEFIKGYLTPQYIEFIGKEIQTAYLESYSEYGQNIFDRYVTYADFWIQDQEYRDAETGQLFDRQSLNEELEKIEKPAGISNPKDFRNEIVNFVLRAKANNNGKNPVWTSYEKLRTVIEKKMFSNTEDLLPVISFNAKTSGDDQQKHDDFVKRMMTKGYTQKQVRLLSEWYLRVRKSS
;
A
#
# COMPACT_ATOMS: atom_id res chain seq x y z
N GLN A 1 8.18 16.56 9.68
CA GLN A 1 8.17 17.08 8.30
C GLN A 1 7.34 18.38 8.19
N PHE A 2 6.09 18.39 8.66
CA PHE A 2 5.25 19.58 8.60
C PHE A 2 5.85 20.78 9.35
N SER A 3 6.38 20.59 10.56
CA SER A 3 7.07 21.63 11.33
C SER A 3 8.33 22.11 10.64
N VAL A 4 9.11 21.24 10.04
CA VAL A 4 10.31 21.58 9.25
C VAL A 4 9.92 22.40 8.04
N LEU A 5 8.97 21.89 7.21
CA LEU A 5 8.51 22.61 6.01
C LEU A 5 8.07 24.05 6.31
N SER A 6 7.34 24.25 7.42
CA SER A 6 6.82 25.56 7.78
C SER A 6 7.89 26.61 8.03
N ARG A 7 9.13 26.20 8.24
CA ARG A 7 10.30 27.05 8.55
C ARG A 7 11.24 27.26 7.38
N LEU A 8 11.07 26.47 6.31
CA LEU A 8 11.98 26.52 5.17
C LEU A 8 11.49 27.52 4.12
N LYS A 9 12.45 28.18 3.48
CA LYS A 9 12.26 28.94 2.26
C LYS A 9 12.48 28.08 1.04
N ASP A 10 11.81 28.42 -0.06
CA ASP A 10 11.97 27.72 -1.33
C ASP A 10 13.43 27.77 -1.79
N PRO A 11 14.04 26.65 -2.11
CA PRO A 11 15.43 26.60 -2.58
C PRO A 11 15.51 26.88 -4.07
N ASP A 12 16.62 27.46 -4.52
CA ASP A 12 16.94 27.55 -5.94
C ASP A 12 17.27 26.16 -6.50
N ASN A 13 16.72 25.83 -7.65
CA ASN A 13 17.02 24.64 -8.46
C ASN A 13 16.76 23.27 -7.80
N SER A 14 16.03 23.19 -6.70
CA SER A 14 15.57 21.93 -6.10
C SER A 14 14.16 22.06 -5.51
N SER A 15 13.54 20.92 -5.20
CA SER A 15 12.22 20.91 -4.56
C SER A 15 12.32 21.33 -3.09
N ILE A 16 11.33 22.11 -2.61
CA ILE A 16 11.18 22.37 -1.17
C ILE A 16 10.99 21.07 -0.36
N TYR A 17 10.37 20.06 -0.97
CA TYR A 17 10.17 18.76 -0.32
C TYR A 17 11.50 18.00 -0.16
N SER A 18 12.38 18.06 -1.15
CA SER A 18 13.73 17.50 -1.04
C SER A 18 14.54 18.19 0.04
N LYS A 19 14.49 19.53 0.09
CA LYS A 19 15.11 20.31 1.15
C LYS A 19 14.57 19.92 2.53
N MET A 20 13.26 19.80 2.67
CA MET A 20 12.62 19.40 3.93
C MET A 20 13.10 18.01 4.37
N ARG A 21 13.12 17.02 3.48
CA ARG A 21 13.57 15.65 3.78
C ARG A 21 15.04 15.61 4.24
N VAL A 22 15.89 16.39 3.59
CA VAL A 22 17.31 16.51 4.01
C VAL A 22 17.44 17.14 5.39
N TYR A 23 16.63 18.17 5.69
CA TYR A 23 16.60 18.78 7.03
C TYR A 23 15.99 17.86 8.09
N ASP A 24 15.15 16.91 7.67
CA ASP A 24 14.58 15.84 8.51
C ASP A 24 15.54 14.63 8.67
N GLY A 25 16.76 14.72 8.12
CA GLY A 25 17.83 13.74 8.29
C GLY A 25 17.98 12.71 7.17
N GLU A 26 17.25 12.85 6.06
CA GLU A 26 17.35 11.92 4.93
C GLU A 26 18.53 12.25 3.99
N THR A 27 19.11 11.22 3.38
CA THR A 27 20.10 11.35 2.30
C THR A 27 19.44 11.02 0.97
N LEU A 28 19.36 12.03 0.07
CA LEU A 28 18.58 11.92 -1.18
C LEU A 28 19.44 11.84 -2.46
N LYS A 29 20.77 11.82 -2.37
CA LYS A 29 21.66 11.88 -3.54
C LYS A 29 21.40 10.80 -4.59
N ASP A 30 20.98 9.60 -4.16
CA ASP A 30 20.74 8.46 -5.05
C ASP A 30 19.33 8.47 -5.67
N THR A 31 18.36 9.15 -5.04
CA THR A 31 16.94 9.15 -5.45
C THR A 31 16.50 10.47 -6.08
N ASP A 32 17.15 11.57 -5.74
CA ASP A 32 16.91 12.90 -6.31
C ASP A 32 18.24 13.61 -6.62
N PRO A 33 18.69 13.55 -7.90
CA PRO A 33 19.95 14.17 -8.31
C PRO A 33 20.00 15.70 -8.13
N LYS A 34 18.84 16.35 -7.98
CA LYS A 34 18.74 17.81 -7.74
C LYS A 34 18.78 18.17 -6.27
N ALA A 35 18.62 17.18 -5.37
CA ALA A 35 18.71 17.43 -3.95
C ALA A 35 20.14 17.78 -3.57
N LYS A 36 20.28 18.85 -2.78
CA LYS A 36 21.56 19.27 -2.20
C LYS A 36 21.79 18.55 -0.88
N SER A 37 23.04 18.47 -0.41
CA SER A 37 23.36 18.02 0.93
C SER A 37 22.84 19.01 1.99
N TYR A 38 22.75 18.57 3.24
CA TYR A 38 22.38 19.43 4.36
C TYR A 38 23.28 20.68 4.45
N GLN A 39 24.60 20.49 4.29
CA GLN A 39 25.55 21.60 4.34
C GLN A 39 25.34 22.60 3.21
N GLU A 40 25.15 22.10 1.97
CA GLU A 40 24.89 22.97 0.82
C GLU A 40 23.60 23.79 1.00
N TYR A 41 22.50 23.17 1.48
CA TYR A 41 21.28 23.91 1.77
C TYR A 41 21.49 24.97 2.86
N ARG A 42 22.28 24.65 3.87
CA ARG A 42 22.59 25.57 4.98
C ARG A 42 23.44 26.74 4.53
N ASP A 43 24.44 26.52 3.68
CA ASP A 43 25.33 27.56 3.17
C ASP A 43 24.58 28.57 2.27
N TYR A 44 23.54 28.12 1.58
CA TYR A 44 22.65 28.98 0.79
C TYR A 44 21.46 29.54 1.57
N ALA A 45 21.25 29.11 2.81
CA ALA A 45 20.13 29.58 3.63
C ALA A 45 20.32 31.05 4.01
N GLY A 46 19.25 31.84 3.88
CA GLY A 46 19.23 33.19 4.39
C GLY A 46 19.32 33.22 5.93
N ILE A 47 19.82 34.32 6.49
CA ILE A 47 19.98 34.53 7.95
C ILE A 47 18.64 34.33 8.69
N ASP A 48 17.53 34.59 8.04
CA ASP A 48 16.18 34.50 8.59
C ASP A 48 15.49 33.14 8.33
N GLU A 49 16.16 32.18 7.67
CA GLU A 49 15.60 30.84 7.49
C GLU A 49 15.52 30.11 8.85
N GLY A 50 14.35 29.53 9.13
CA GLY A 50 14.08 28.92 10.43
C GLY A 50 13.55 29.87 11.50
N MET A 51 13.62 31.18 11.29
CA MET A 51 13.14 32.21 12.23
C MET A 51 11.62 32.37 12.22
N SER A 52 10.99 32.05 11.10
CA SER A 52 9.53 32.07 10.92
C SER A 52 8.94 30.65 10.87
N GLY A 53 7.63 30.53 10.88
CA GLY A 53 6.91 29.27 10.75
C GLY A 53 6.12 28.93 12.01
N LEU A 54 5.54 27.72 12.02
CA LEU A 54 4.68 27.29 13.10
C LEU A 54 5.45 27.11 14.42
N SER A 55 4.88 27.65 15.48
CA SER A 55 5.50 27.60 16.81
C SER A 55 5.45 26.19 17.44
N THR A 56 6.31 25.96 18.42
CA THR A 56 6.25 24.72 19.24
C THR A 56 4.89 24.58 19.94
N ARG A 57 4.25 25.70 20.31
CA ARG A 57 2.87 25.69 20.87
C ARG A 57 1.86 25.10 19.89
N PHE A 58 2.01 25.37 18.60
CA PHE A 58 1.16 24.79 17.58
C PHE A 58 1.30 23.27 17.57
N ALA A 59 2.53 22.75 17.59
CA ALA A 59 2.78 21.31 17.64
C ALA A 59 2.16 20.66 18.89
N PHE A 60 2.36 21.22 20.07
CA PHE A 60 1.73 20.73 21.31
C PHE A 60 0.20 20.78 21.25
N LYS A 61 -0.36 21.82 20.69
CA LYS A 61 -1.83 21.96 20.55
C LYS A 61 -2.40 20.87 19.62
N ILE A 62 -1.69 20.58 18.52
CA ILE A 62 -2.05 19.47 17.62
C ILE A 62 -2.01 18.14 18.37
N LEU A 63 -0.87 17.81 18.99
CA LEU A 63 -0.70 16.54 19.68
C LEU A 63 -1.75 16.36 20.79
N SER A 64 -1.98 17.38 21.61
CA SER A 64 -3.01 17.35 22.64
C SER A 64 -4.40 17.05 22.09
N ARG A 65 -4.76 17.65 20.93
CA ARG A 65 -6.05 17.41 20.28
C ARG A 65 -6.14 16.01 19.68
N VAL A 66 -5.04 15.49 19.12
CA VAL A 66 -5.00 14.13 18.57
C VAL A 66 -5.18 13.10 19.66
N PHE A 67 -4.50 13.25 20.81
CA PHE A 67 -4.63 12.36 21.95
C PHE A 67 -6.03 12.36 22.56
N ASN A 68 -6.74 13.49 22.50
CA ASN A 68 -8.09 13.64 23.03
C ASN A 68 -9.17 13.57 21.93
N PHE A 69 -8.82 13.10 20.74
CA PHE A 69 -9.76 13.07 19.60
C PHE A 69 -10.85 12.01 19.80
N ASP A 70 -10.47 10.86 20.32
CA ASP A 70 -11.38 9.79 20.74
C ASP A 70 -11.42 9.72 22.26
N SER A 71 -12.63 9.79 22.85
CA SER A 71 -12.81 9.71 24.30
C SER A 71 -12.56 8.33 24.90
N VAL A 72 -12.51 7.29 24.05
CA VAL A 72 -12.38 5.89 24.48
C VAL A 72 -10.98 5.35 24.31
N GLU A 73 -10.22 5.86 23.33
CA GLU A 73 -8.88 5.42 23.01
C GLU A 73 -7.93 6.61 22.95
N VAL A 74 -7.09 6.73 23.98
CA VAL A 74 -6.05 7.75 24.05
C VAL A 74 -4.84 7.27 23.23
N ALA A 75 -4.81 7.60 21.94
CA ALA A 75 -3.72 7.23 21.06
C ALA A 75 -3.49 8.30 19.95
N ALA A 76 -2.23 8.49 19.60
CA ALA A 76 -1.87 9.29 18.43
C ALA A 76 -2.08 8.47 17.16
N ASN A 77 -3.20 8.66 16.46
CA ASN A 77 -3.47 8.03 15.20
C ASN A 77 -3.19 9.02 14.03
N PRO A 78 -2.43 8.62 13.00
CA PRO A 78 -2.12 9.51 11.87
C PRO A 78 -3.35 10.03 11.13
N VAL A 79 -4.45 9.27 11.02
CA VAL A 79 -5.70 9.75 10.41
C VAL A 79 -6.29 10.90 11.21
N HIS A 80 -6.32 10.78 12.53
CA HIS A 80 -6.74 11.87 13.40
C HIS A 80 -5.78 13.06 13.33
N LEU A 81 -4.47 12.78 13.21
CA LEU A 81 -3.46 13.81 13.07
C LEU A 81 -3.68 14.66 11.82
N PHE A 82 -3.91 14.06 10.65
CA PHE A 82 -4.19 14.80 9.42
C PHE A 82 -5.44 15.66 9.56
N TYR A 83 -6.52 15.11 10.11
CA TYR A 83 -7.75 15.86 10.31
C TYR A 83 -7.56 17.05 11.27
N VAL A 84 -6.87 16.84 12.39
CA VAL A 84 -6.61 17.91 13.36
C VAL A 84 -5.65 18.96 12.78
N LEU A 85 -4.65 18.56 11.99
CA LEU A 85 -3.73 19.46 11.31
C LEU A 85 -4.48 20.37 10.32
N GLU A 86 -5.31 19.81 9.45
CA GLU A 86 -6.11 20.58 8.50
C GLU A 86 -6.97 21.62 9.22
N GLN A 87 -7.76 21.18 10.21
CA GLN A 87 -8.60 22.08 10.98
C GLN A 87 -7.82 23.19 11.71
N GLN A 88 -6.63 22.84 12.24
CA GLN A 88 -5.86 23.83 12.99
C GLN A 88 -5.19 24.85 12.06
N VAL A 89 -4.69 24.43 10.89
CA VAL A 89 -4.16 25.33 9.87
C VAL A 89 -5.21 26.35 9.43
N GLU A 90 -6.44 25.91 9.19
CA GLU A 90 -7.56 26.79 8.83
C GLU A 90 -7.91 27.80 9.94
N ARG A 91 -7.74 27.40 11.20
CA ARG A 91 -8.06 28.27 12.37
C ARG A 91 -6.97 29.26 12.76
N GLU A 92 -5.74 29.08 12.29
CA GLU A 92 -4.59 29.93 12.69
C GLU A 92 -4.61 31.34 12.04
N GLN A 93 -5.58 31.64 11.17
CA GLN A 93 -5.71 32.95 10.48
C GLN A 93 -4.41 33.38 9.77
N LEU A 94 -3.70 32.42 9.19
CA LEU A 94 -2.52 32.67 8.40
C LEU A 94 -2.89 33.36 7.06
N PRO A 95 -1.94 34.05 6.40
CA PRO A 95 -2.14 34.51 5.03
C PRO A 95 -2.62 33.35 4.12
N LYS A 96 -3.53 33.66 3.20
CA LYS A 96 -4.19 32.67 2.35
C LYS A 96 -3.20 31.78 1.61
N GLU A 97 -2.15 32.35 1.04
CA GLU A 97 -1.09 31.61 0.31
C GLU A 97 -0.37 30.59 1.21
N ILE A 98 -0.12 30.96 2.46
CA ILE A 98 0.53 30.07 3.43
C ILE A 98 -0.44 28.96 3.86
N THR A 99 -1.71 29.30 4.08
CA THR A 99 -2.75 28.30 4.40
C THR A 99 -2.90 27.29 3.27
N GLU A 100 -3.01 27.75 2.02
CA GLU A 100 -3.13 26.88 0.84
C GLU A 100 -1.89 25.97 0.70
N ARG A 101 -0.69 26.51 0.84
CA ARG A 101 0.56 25.74 0.81
C ARG A 101 0.60 24.64 1.87
N TYR A 102 0.16 24.92 3.10
CA TYR A 102 0.14 23.92 4.16
C TYR A 102 -0.92 22.84 3.93
N LEU A 103 -2.11 23.23 3.46
CA LEU A 103 -3.16 22.26 3.11
C LEU A 103 -2.75 21.37 1.93
N GLU A 104 -2.10 21.94 0.92
CA GLU A 104 -1.55 21.20 -0.20
C GLU A 104 -0.49 20.19 0.27
N PHE A 105 0.39 20.59 1.16
CA PHE A 105 1.38 19.68 1.73
C PHE A 105 0.74 18.52 2.50
N ILE A 106 -0.27 18.77 3.31
CA ILE A 106 -0.97 17.74 4.07
C ILE A 106 -1.69 16.79 3.11
N LYS A 107 -2.44 17.31 2.15
CA LYS A 107 -3.28 16.52 1.23
C LYS A 107 -2.51 15.90 0.08
N GLY A 108 -1.59 16.65 -0.52
CA GLY A 108 -0.87 16.24 -1.73
C GLY A 108 0.45 15.52 -1.48
N TYR A 109 1.04 15.67 -0.29
CA TYR A 109 2.31 15.05 0.04
C TYR A 109 2.22 14.05 1.20
N LEU A 110 1.78 14.47 2.39
CA LEU A 110 1.76 13.58 3.56
C LEU A 110 0.71 12.47 3.46
N THR A 111 -0.50 12.81 3.02
CA THR A 111 -1.59 11.83 2.91
C THR A 111 -1.28 10.70 1.92
N PRO A 112 -0.76 10.97 0.70
CA PRO A 112 -0.34 9.90 -0.22
C PRO A 112 0.75 8.98 0.35
N GLN A 113 1.74 9.52 1.05
CA GLN A 113 2.78 8.70 1.69
C GLN A 113 2.21 7.77 2.75
N TYR A 114 1.29 8.28 3.57
CA TYR A 114 0.66 7.45 4.60
C TYR A 114 -0.30 6.41 4.00
N ILE A 115 -0.99 6.75 2.91
CA ILE A 115 -1.85 5.79 2.20
C ILE A 115 -1.03 4.65 1.59
N GLU A 116 0.15 4.95 1.07
CA GLU A 116 1.07 3.92 0.58
C GLU A 116 1.54 3.00 1.71
N PHE A 117 1.92 3.57 2.84
CA PHE A 117 2.33 2.82 4.03
C PHE A 117 1.20 1.92 4.53
N ILE A 118 0.02 2.49 4.82
CA ILE A 118 -1.10 1.70 5.35
C ILE A 118 -1.66 0.71 4.32
N GLY A 119 -1.56 1.04 3.04
CA GLY A 119 -1.90 0.14 1.94
C GLY A 119 -1.05 -1.12 1.96
N LYS A 120 0.26 -1.02 2.20
CA LYS A 120 1.17 -2.16 2.35
C LYS A 120 0.83 -2.99 3.59
N GLU A 121 0.50 -2.35 4.72
CA GLU A 121 0.09 -3.04 5.94
C GLU A 121 -1.21 -3.83 5.75
N ILE A 122 -2.23 -3.19 5.15
CA ILE A 122 -3.51 -3.83 4.81
C ILE A 122 -3.29 -4.97 3.81
N GLN A 123 -2.48 -4.73 2.76
CA GLN A 123 -2.18 -5.75 1.75
C GLN A 123 -1.53 -6.97 2.39
N THR A 124 -0.53 -6.78 3.22
CA THR A 124 0.16 -7.89 3.88
C THR A 124 -0.80 -8.69 4.76
N ALA A 125 -1.59 -8.01 5.60
CA ALA A 125 -2.57 -8.69 6.46
C ALA A 125 -3.66 -9.41 5.65
N TYR A 126 -4.11 -8.82 4.55
CA TYR A 126 -5.05 -9.43 3.62
C TYR A 126 -4.48 -10.70 2.97
N LEU A 127 -3.26 -10.63 2.43
CA LEU A 127 -2.61 -11.77 1.79
C LEU A 127 -2.36 -12.92 2.76
N GLU A 128 -1.97 -12.61 3.99
CA GLU A 128 -1.79 -13.61 5.05
C GLU A 128 -3.11 -14.27 5.47
N SER A 129 -4.22 -13.53 5.49
CA SER A 129 -5.56 -14.07 5.79
C SER A 129 -6.15 -14.89 4.63
N TYR A 130 -5.61 -14.72 3.41
CA TYR A 130 -6.07 -15.34 2.17
C TYR A 130 -5.07 -16.33 1.55
N SER A 131 -4.19 -16.90 2.36
CA SER A 131 -3.10 -17.78 1.88
C SER A 131 -3.62 -18.98 1.07
N GLU A 132 -4.74 -19.57 1.44
CA GLU A 132 -5.39 -20.66 0.70
C GLU A 132 -5.87 -20.20 -0.68
N TYR A 133 -6.42 -19.01 -0.78
CA TYR A 133 -6.84 -18.43 -2.05
C TYR A 133 -5.64 -18.16 -2.97
N GLY A 134 -4.53 -17.66 -2.41
CA GLY A 134 -3.27 -17.51 -3.13
C GLY A 134 -2.75 -18.85 -3.67
N GLN A 135 -2.84 -19.92 -2.86
CA GLN A 135 -2.45 -21.27 -3.28
C GLN A 135 -3.37 -21.79 -4.41
N ASN A 136 -4.68 -21.57 -4.32
CA ASN A 136 -5.62 -21.98 -5.36
C ASN A 136 -5.34 -21.26 -6.69
N ILE A 137 -5.05 -19.95 -6.66
CA ILE A 137 -4.64 -19.20 -7.87
C ILE A 137 -3.34 -19.78 -8.43
N PHE A 138 -2.36 -20.06 -7.57
CA PHE A 138 -1.09 -20.64 -7.96
C PHE A 138 -1.26 -22.00 -8.63
N ASP A 139 -1.98 -22.91 -8.01
CA ASP A 139 -2.18 -24.28 -8.51
C ASP A 139 -2.92 -24.26 -9.84
N ARG A 140 -3.94 -23.43 -9.96
CA ARG A 140 -4.69 -23.23 -11.19
C ARG A 140 -3.83 -22.61 -12.30
N TYR A 141 -3.05 -21.58 -11.98
CA TYR A 141 -2.15 -20.93 -12.92
C TYR A 141 -1.12 -21.93 -13.47
N VAL A 142 -0.48 -22.70 -12.59
CA VAL A 142 0.52 -23.70 -12.99
C VAL A 142 -0.10 -24.77 -13.88
N THR A 143 -1.27 -25.28 -13.54
CA THR A 143 -1.99 -26.26 -14.34
C THR A 143 -2.31 -25.70 -15.72
N TYR A 144 -2.91 -24.53 -15.80
CA TYR A 144 -3.29 -23.92 -17.09
C TYR A 144 -2.07 -23.58 -17.94
N ALA A 145 -0.98 -23.09 -17.34
CA ALA A 145 0.24 -22.79 -18.06
C ALA A 145 0.90 -24.06 -18.63
N ASP A 146 0.89 -25.16 -17.88
CA ASP A 146 1.45 -26.44 -18.34
C ASP A 146 0.69 -27.00 -19.55
N PHE A 147 -0.65 -27.05 -19.48
CA PHE A 147 -1.48 -27.49 -20.61
C PHE A 147 -1.35 -26.56 -21.83
N TRP A 148 -1.29 -25.26 -21.59
CA TRP A 148 -1.10 -24.27 -22.65
C TRP A 148 0.25 -24.41 -23.38
N ILE A 149 1.34 -24.70 -22.63
CA ILE A 149 2.68 -24.92 -23.19
C ILE A 149 2.70 -26.20 -24.01
N GLN A 150 2.05 -27.27 -23.54
CA GLN A 150 1.99 -28.56 -24.21
C GLN A 150 1.02 -28.59 -25.39
N ASP A 151 0.29 -27.49 -25.65
CA ASP A 151 -0.77 -27.40 -26.68
C ASP A 151 -1.88 -28.44 -26.49
N GLN A 152 -2.26 -28.66 -25.24
CA GLN A 152 -3.28 -29.66 -24.84
C GLN A 152 -4.50 -28.95 -24.25
N GLU A 153 -5.67 -29.58 -24.41
CA GLU A 153 -6.92 -29.16 -23.76
C GLU A 153 -6.92 -29.62 -22.30
N TYR A 154 -7.45 -28.78 -21.42
CA TYR A 154 -7.63 -29.11 -20.00
C TYR A 154 -9.12 -29.30 -19.70
N ARG A 155 -9.45 -30.41 -19.06
CA ARG A 155 -10.80 -30.64 -18.51
C ARG A 155 -10.74 -30.51 -16.99
N ASP A 156 -11.50 -29.55 -16.48
CA ASP A 156 -11.64 -29.36 -15.03
C ASP A 156 -12.38 -30.55 -14.40
N ALA A 157 -11.77 -31.15 -13.37
CA ALA A 157 -12.29 -32.37 -12.75
C ALA A 157 -13.55 -32.14 -11.90
N GLU A 158 -13.75 -30.93 -11.38
CA GLU A 158 -14.87 -30.58 -10.51
C GLU A 158 -16.09 -30.14 -11.32
N THR A 159 -15.87 -29.26 -12.30
CA THR A 159 -16.94 -28.63 -13.10
C THR A 159 -17.22 -29.39 -14.40
N GLY A 160 -16.29 -30.22 -14.85
CA GLY A 160 -16.34 -30.89 -16.16
C GLY A 160 -16.11 -29.95 -17.34
N GLN A 161 -15.83 -28.66 -17.11
CA GLN A 161 -15.59 -27.67 -18.14
C GLN A 161 -14.33 -27.99 -18.94
N LEU A 162 -14.40 -27.86 -20.27
CA LEU A 162 -13.27 -28.02 -21.17
C LEU A 162 -12.69 -26.65 -21.50
N PHE A 163 -11.39 -26.52 -21.38
CA PHE A 163 -10.62 -25.35 -21.74
C PHE A 163 -9.69 -25.70 -22.90
N ASP A 164 -9.94 -25.09 -24.04
CA ASP A 164 -9.02 -25.10 -25.17
C ASP A 164 -7.87 -24.11 -24.96
N ARG A 165 -6.90 -24.11 -25.87
CA ARG A 165 -5.74 -23.24 -25.79
C ARG A 165 -6.08 -21.75 -25.66
N GLN A 166 -7.12 -21.28 -26.34
CA GLN A 166 -7.56 -19.89 -26.28
C GLN A 166 -8.15 -19.56 -24.92
N SER A 167 -9.05 -20.40 -24.43
CA SER A 167 -9.67 -20.24 -23.11
C SER A 167 -8.62 -20.30 -21.98
N LEU A 168 -7.64 -21.21 -22.09
CA LEU A 168 -6.51 -21.24 -21.15
C LEU A 168 -5.71 -19.95 -21.19
N ASN A 169 -5.44 -19.41 -22.39
CA ASN A 169 -4.73 -18.13 -22.51
C ASN A 169 -5.50 -16.97 -21.87
N GLU A 170 -6.82 -16.91 -22.07
CA GLU A 170 -7.65 -15.86 -21.48
C GLU A 170 -7.66 -15.92 -19.93
N GLU A 171 -7.70 -17.12 -19.35
CA GLU A 171 -7.62 -17.31 -17.90
C GLU A 171 -6.25 -16.92 -17.34
N LEU A 172 -5.16 -17.28 -18.01
CA LEU A 172 -3.81 -16.89 -17.62
C LEU A 172 -3.60 -15.37 -17.71
N GLU A 173 -4.09 -14.75 -18.78
CA GLU A 173 -4.01 -13.30 -18.97
C GLU A 173 -4.73 -12.50 -17.86
N LYS A 174 -5.82 -13.02 -17.30
CA LYS A 174 -6.51 -12.39 -16.15
C LYS A 174 -5.61 -12.25 -14.92
N ILE A 175 -4.59 -13.10 -14.82
CA ILE A 175 -3.60 -13.07 -13.73
C ILE A 175 -2.38 -12.25 -14.14
N GLU A 176 -1.93 -12.36 -15.38
CA GLU A 176 -0.71 -11.75 -15.91
C GLU A 176 -0.85 -10.25 -16.20
N LYS A 177 -1.99 -9.83 -16.77
CA LYS A 177 -2.24 -8.42 -17.16
C LYS A 177 -2.14 -7.42 -16.01
N PRO A 178 -2.73 -7.67 -14.83
CA PRO A 178 -2.60 -6.77 -13.68
C PRO A 178 -1.15 -6.60 -13.21
N ALA A 179 -0.30 -7.58 -13.49
CA ALA A 179 1.12 -7.55 -13.14
C ALA A 179 2.01 -6.89 -14.21
N GLY A 180 1.48 -6.63 -15.41
CA GLY A 180 2.23 -6.02 -16.50
C GLY A 180 3.26 -6.96 -17.13
N ILE A 181 2.96 -8.26 -17.23
CA ILE A 181 3.86 -9.23 -17.85
C ILE A 181 3.96 -8.97 -19.35
N SER A 182 5.15 -8.58 -19.80
CA SER A 182 5.41 -8.20 -21.21
C SER A 182 5.66 -9.40 -22.13
N ASN A 183 6.19 -10.51 -21.58
CA ASN A 183 6.44 -11.75 -22.33
C ASN A 183 5.78 -12.94 -21.63
N PRO A 184 4.47 -13.19 -21.83
CA PRO A 184 3.74 -14.26 -21.17
C PRO A 184 4.31 -15.65 -21.45
N LYS A 185 4.76 -15.92 -22.67
CA LYS A 185 5.28 -17.24 -23.07
C LYS A 185 6.52 -17.64 -22.25
N ASP A 186 7.49 -16.75 -22.14
CA ASP A 186 8.71 -17.02 -21.40
C ASP A 186 8.43 -17.11 -19.90
N PHE A 187 7.56 -16.23 -19.41
CA PHE A 187 7.13 -16.26 -18.02
C PHE A 187 6.46 -17.59 -17.65
N ARG A 188 5.51 -18.07 -18.46
CA ARG A 188 4.82 -19.37 -18.27
C ARG A 188 5.83 -20.54 -18.27
N ASN A 189 6.74 -20.58 -19.24
CA ASN A 189 7.78 -21.59 -19.32
C ASN A 189 8.69 -21.59 -18.08
N GLU A 190 9.10 -20.43 -17.61
CA GLU A 190 9.93 -20.28 -16.41
C GLU A 190 9.21 -20.83 -15.17
N ILE A 191 7.93 -20.49 -14.98
CA ILE A 191 7.13 -20.95 -13.84
C ILE A 191 6.94 -22.46 -13.87
N VAL A 192 6.51 -23.03 -15.00
CA VAL A 192 6.28 -24.46 -15.12
C VAL A 192 7.56 -25.25 -14.86
N ASN A 193 8.69 -24.83 -15.42
CA ASN A 193 9.98 -25.45 -15.17
C ASN A 193 10.41 -25.39 -13.69
N PHE A 194 10.15 -24.24 -13.02
CA PHE A 194 10.40 -24.13 -11.58
C PHE A 194 9.55 -25.13 -10.79
N VAL A 195 8.25 -25.18 -11.08
CA VAL A 195 7.31 -26.06 -10.36
C VAL A 195 7.62 -27.54 -10.59
N LEU A 196 7.96 -27.95 -11.81
CA LEU A 196 8.34 -29.32 -12.11
C LEU A 196 9.57 -29.77 -11.30
N ARG A 197 10.60 -28.91 -11.20
CA ARG A 197 11.76 -29.16 -10.35
C ARG A 197 11.40 -29.24 -8.86
N ALA A 198 10.55 -28.34 -8.40
CA ALA A 198 10.11 -28.32 -7.00
C ALA A 198 9.27 -29.56 -6.65
N LYS A 199 8.37 -30.00 -7.54
CA LYS A 199 7.60 -31.25 -7.38
C LYS A 199 8.47 -32.46 -7.26
N ALA A 200 9.53 -32.58 -8.07
CA ALA A 200 10.48 -33.69 -8.00
C ALA A 200 11.12 -33.81 -6.61
N ASN A 201 11.33 -32.68 -5.92
CA ASN A 201 11.91 -32.66 -4.58
C ASN A 201 10.86 -32.72 -3.45
N ASN A 202 9.55 -32.64 -3.76
CA ASN A 202 8.46 -32.50 -2.78
C ASN A 202 7.38 -33.61 -2.98
N ASN A 203 7.77 -34.82 -3.24
CA ASN A 203 6.88 -35.99 -3.39
C ASN A 203 5.70 -35.74 -4.36
N GLY A 204 5.94 -35.00 -5.44
CA GLY A 204 4.95 -34.68 -6.47
C GLY A 204 3.95 -33.58 -6.13
N LYS A 205 4.03 -32.98 -4.94
CA LYS A 205 3.14 -31.87 -4.55
C LYS A 205 3.64 -30.52 -5.06
N ASN A 206 2.72 -29.64 -5.39
CA ASN A 206 3.05 -28.27 -5.72
C ASN A 206 3.79 -27.59 -4.55
N PRO A 207 4.75 -26.73 -4.82
CA PRO A 207 5.34 -25.86 -3.80
C PRO A 207 4.31 -24.84 -3.29
N VAL A 208 4.59 -24.25 -2.13
CA VAL A 208 3.77 -23.15 -1.59
C VAL A 208 3.84 -21.95 -2.55
N TRP A 209 2.72 -21.29 -2.78
CA TRP A 209 2.60 -20.20 -3.75
C TRP A 209 3.59 -19.03 -3.52
N THR A 210 4.07 -18.86 -2.29
CA THR A 210 5.08 -17.84 -1.92
C THR A 210 6.52 -18.23 -2.24
N SER A 211 6.77 -19.48 -2.66
CA SER A 211 8.14 -20.00 -2.83
C SER A 211 8.85 -19.50 -4.09
N TYR A 212 8.11 -18.91 -5.04
CA TYR A 212 8.69 -18.32 -6.25
C TYR A 212 8.29 -16.84 -6.38
N GLU A 213 9.25 -15.95 -6.12
CA GLU A 213 9.03 -14.53 -5.95
C GLU A 213 8.32 -13.86 -7.14
N LYS A 214 8.70 -14.21 -8.38
CA LYS A 214 8.07 -13.62 -9.58
C LYS A 214 6.58 -13.94 -9.67
N LEU A 215 6.20 -15.21 -9.50
CA LEU A 215 4.79 -15.62 -9.54
C LEU A 215 4.03 -15.14 -8.31
N ARG A 216 4.67 -15.16 -7.15
CA ARG A 216 4.13 -14.57 -5.93
C ARG A 216 3.71 -13.12 -6.16
N THR A 217 4.60 -12.29 -6.70
CA THR A 217 4.32 -10.87 -7.00
C THR A 217 3.15 -10.71 -7.97
N VAL A 218 3.03 -11.57 -8.97
CA VAL A 218 1.93 -11.57 -9.93
C VAL A 218 0.60 -11.92 -9.25
N ILE A 219 0.59 -12.96 -8.41
CA ILE A 219 -0.59 -13.38 -7.64
C ILE A 219 -1.00 -12.29 -6.66
N GLU A 220 -0.05 -11.70 -5.91
CA GLU A 220 -0.31 -10.60 -5.00
C GLU A 220 -0.96 -9.41 -5.72
N LYS A 221 -0.42 -9.01 -6.86
CA LYS A 221 -1.02 -7.94 -7.68
C LYS A 221 -2.42 -8.31 -8.16
N LYS A 222 -2.64 -9.54 -8.58
CA LYS A 222 -3.96 -10.02 -8.98
C LYS A 222 -4.95 -9.98 -7.81
N MET A 223 -4.58 -10.49 -6.66
CA MET A 223 -5.42 -10.52 -5.46
C MET A 223 -5.78 -9.11 -4.97
N PHE A 224 -4.88 -8.15 -5.15
CA PHE A 224 -5.04 -6.78 -4.66
C PHE A 224 -5.49 -5.77 -5.74
N SER A 225 -5.63 -6.20 -6.98
CA SER A 225 -5.98 -5.32 -8.12
C SER A 225 -7.42 -4.84 -8.09
N ASN A 226 -8.34 -5.66 -7.59
CA ASN A 226 -9.76 -5.35 -7.58
C ASN A 226 -10.23 -4.92 -6.19
N THR A 227 -10.69 -3.67 -6.08
CA THR A 227 -11.22 -3.13 -4.81
C THR A 227 -12.49 -3.85 -4.37
N GLU A 228 -13.28 -4.40 -5.30
CA GLU A 228 -14.49 -5.16 -4.99
C GLU A 228 -14.18 -6.45 -4.23
N ASP A 229 -13.08 -7.13 -4.58
CA ASP A 229 -12.64 -8.35 -3.89
C ASP A 229 -12.10 -8.05 -2.47
N LEU A 230 -11.61 -6.83 -2.24
CA LEU A 230 -11.12 -6.40 -0.93
C LEU A 230 -12.25 -6.01 0.02
N LEU A 231 -13.33 -5.42 -0.52
CA LEU A 231 -14.43 -4.86 0.29
C LEU A 231 -15.01 -5.83 1.31
N PRO A 232 -15.35 -7.10 0.97
CA PRO A 232 -15.92 -8.04 1.93
C PRO A 232 -15.00 -8.31 3.11
N VAL A 233 -13.68 -8.26 2.89
CA VAL A 233 -12.68 -8.63 3.91
C VAL A 233 -12.25 -7.46 4.77
N ILE A 234 -12.01 -6.29 4.16
CA ILE A 234 -11.47 -5.14 4.91
C ILE A 234 -12.54 -4.13 5.37
N SER A 235 -13.78 -4.27 4.90
CA SER A 235 -14.88 -3.38 5.29
C SER A 235 -15.62 -3.89 6.51
N PHE A 236 -15.84 -3.00 7.48
CA PHE A 236 -16.65 -3.30 8.68
C PHE A 236 -18.15 -3.09 8.48
N ASN A 237 -18.57 -2.58 7.33
CA ASN A 237 -19.95 -2.23 7.02
C ASN A 237 -20.57 -3.13 5.95
N ALA A 238 -19.82 -4.07 5.37
CA ALA A 238 -20.35 -5.01 4.38
C ALA A 238 -21.20 -6.07 5.08
N LYS A 239 -22.38 -6.40 4.49
CA LYS A 239 -23.08 -7.63 4.84
C LYS A 239 -22.31 -8.78 4.21
N THR A 240 -21.57 -9.51 5.03
CA THR A 240 -20.71 -10.59 4.60
C THR A 240 -21.40 -11.94 4.71
N SER A 241 -21.11 -12.85 3.78
CA SER A 241 -21.44 -14.28 3.92
C SER A 241 -20.61 -14.89 5.05
N GLY A 242 -20.97 -16.09 5.54
CA GLY A 242 -20.24 -16.72 6.63
C GLY A 242 -18.74 -16.91 6.35
N ASP A 243 -18.40 -17.18 5.08
CA ASP A 243 -17.02 -17.35 4.63
C ASP A 243 -16.24 -16.03 4.63
N ASP A 244 -16.87 -14.95 4.17
CA ASP A 244 -16.28 -13.61 4.18
C ASP A 244 -16.13 -13.08 5.60
N GLN A 245 -17.02 -13.44 6.52
CA GLN A 245 -16.91 -13.07 7.93
C GLN A 245 -15.67 -13.69 8.56
N GLN A 246 -15.39 -14.96 8.32
CA GLN A 246 -14.20 -15.61 8.84
C GLN A 246 -12.92 -14.95 8.29
N LYS A 247 -12.89 -14.63 7.01
CA LYS A 247 -11.77 -13.93 6.36
C LYS A 247 -11.57 -12.52 6.94
N HIS A 248 -12.67 -11.82 7.20
CA HIS A 248 -12.62 -10.52 7.89
C HIS A 248 -12.03 -10.65 9.30
N ASP A 249 -12.49 -11.62 10.07
CA ASP A 249 -11.99 -11.85 11.43
C ASP A 249 -10.49 -12.20 11.43
N ASP A 250 -10.04 -13.00 10.47
CA ASP A 250 -8.63 -13.34 10.31
C ASP A 250 -7.79 -12.15 9.88
N PHE A 251 -8.29 -11.31 8.97
CA PHE A 251 -7.66 -10.04 8.62
C PHE A 251 -7.51 -9.12 9.83
N VAL A 252 -8.57 -8.94 10.62
CA VAL A 252 -8.54 -8.12 11.85
C VAL A 252 -7.52 -8.69 12.84
N LYS A 253 -7.50 -10.01 13.07
CA LYS A 253 -6.50 -10.66 13.94
C LYS A 253 -5.07 -10.39 13.43
N ARG A 254 -4.81 -10.50 12.13
CA ARG A 254 -3.49 -10.22 11.54
C ARG A 254 -3.06 -8.78 11.76
N MET A 255 -3.95 -7.83 11.56
CA MET A 255 -3.66 -6.42 11.88
C MET A 255 -3.39 -6.23 13.39
N MET A 256 -4.13 -6.90 14.26
CA MET A 256 -3.90 -6.84 15.71
C MET A 256 -2.55 -7.43 16.13
N THR A 257 -2.06 -8.48 15.48
CA THR A 257 -0.71 -9.02 15.74
C THR A 257 0.41 -8.05 15.38
N LYS A 258 0.13 -7.08 14.49
CA LYS A 258 1.03 -5.97 14.13
C LYS A 258 0.97 -4.81 15.13
N GLY A 259 0.16 -4.91 16.18
CA GLY A 259 0.04 -3.91 17.26
C GLY A 259 -1.12 -2.92 17.10
N TYR A 260 -1.99 -3.09 16.10
CA TYR A 260 -3.19 -2.26 15.97
C TYR A 260 -4.30 -2.75 16.90
N THR A 261 -5.07 -1.84 17.49
CA THR A 261 -6.32 -2.21 18.16
C THR A 261 -7.43 -2.43 17.13
N GLN A 262 -8.49 -3.15 17.49
CA GLN A 262 -9.63 -3.38 16.60
C GLN A 262 -10.25 -2.07 16.10
N LYS A 263 -10.32 -1.04 16.95
CA LYS A 263 -10.81 0.29 16.56
C LYS A 263 -9.91 0.97 15.55
N GLN A 264 -8.60 0.86 15.72
CA GLN A 264 -7.63 1.39 14.77
C GLN A 264 -7.72 0.66 13.43
N VAL A 265 -7.85 -0.67 13.43
CA VAL A 265 -8.07 -1.43 12.20
C VAL A 265 -9.30 -0.93 11.45
N ARG A 266 -10.43 -0.76 12.16
CA ARG A 266 -11.66 -0.21 11.57
C ARG A 266 -11.44 1.18 10.99
N LEU A 267 -10.86 2.10 11.75
CA LEU A 267 -10.61 3.47 11.32
C LEU A 267 -9.72 3.51 10.06
N LEU A 268 -8.63 2.75 10.08
CA LEU A 268 -7.66 2.68 8.98
C LEU A 268 -8.28 2.07 7.72
N SER A 269 -9.04 0.99 7.86
CA SER A 269 -9.72 0.34 6.73
C SER A 269 -10.77 1.26 6.10
N GLU A 270 -11.62 1.90 6.90
CA GLU A 270 -12.63 2.84 6.42
C GLU A 270 -12.01 4.08 5.74
N TRP A 271 -10.93 4.60 6.32
CA TRP A 271 -10.19 5.73 5.76
C TRP A 271 -9.51 5.36 4.45
N TYR A 272 -8.80 4.23 4.40
CA TYR A 272 -8.12 3.70 3.22
C TYR A 272 -9.09 3.49 2.06
N LEU A 273 -10.23 2.85 2.30
CA LEU A 273 -11.26 2.63 1.28
C LEU A 273 -11.85 3.94 0.76
N ARG A 274 -12.05 4.93 1.64
CA ARG A 274 -12.57 6.26 1.24
C ARG A 274 -11.62 6.98 0.31
N VAL A 275 -10.34 7.06 0.69
CA VAL A 275 -9.35 7.78 -0.11
C VAL A 275 -9.12 7.08 -1.45
N ARG A 276 -9.04 5.75 -1.46
CA ARG A 276 -8.87 4.96 -2.70
C ARG A 276 -10.05 5.09 -3.68
N LYS A 277 -11.26 5.36 -3.20
CA LYS A 277 -12.43 5.63 -4.06
C LYS A 277 -12.43 7.05 -4.64
N SER A 278 -11.70 7.97 -4.01
CA SER A 278 -11.62 9.38 -4.41
C SER A 278 -10.43 9.67 -5.34
N SER A 279 -9.51 8.72 -5.48
CA SER A 279 -8.35 8.76 -6.39
C SER A 279 -8.67 8.05 -7.69
#